data_48653a8feb79ab4242e13bf15fdb0c46
#
_entry.id   48653a8feb79ab4242e13bf15fdb0c46
#
_cell.length_a   1.000
_cell.length_b   1.000
_cell.length_c   1.000
_cell.angle_alpha   90.00
_cell.angle_beta   90.00
_cell.angle_gamma   90.00
#
_symmetry.space_group_name_H-M   'P 1'
#
loop_
_entity.id
_entity.type
_entity.pdbx_description
1 polymer ?
#
loop_
_entity_poly.entity_id
_entity_poly.type
_entity_poly.pdbx_seq_one_letter_code
_entity_poly.pdbx_strand_id
1 'polypeptide(L)'
;MKFPNKKYINLESFYNDYFKNLNLSLSSINLSNLKKIIKILNEIYTNDKNKLIVCGNGGSAALSDHFACDHQKILYETKKFKPFVVSLVSNFSLGTAISNDVNYRSIFTEQLKQISKNKDVLLVISSSGNSENIVNALKWANKNKMITISFTGFDGGIAKKIAKINLHIESENYGIIEANHQSLINIISQYLKLRVLSNKQIKKIKF
;
A
#
# COMPACT_ATOMS: atom_id res chain seq x y z
N MET A 1 6.27 -17.76 -6.48
CA MET A 1 6.34 -18.12 -7.93
C MET A 1 7.57 -17.44 -8.51
N LYS A 2 8.53 -18.24 -9.03
CA LYS A 2 9.82 -17.73 -9.54
C LYS A 2 9.70 -17.37 -11.02
N PHE A 3 9.95 -16.10 -11.36
CA PHE A 3 10.02 -15.59 -12.71
C PHE A 3 11.10 -14.48 -12.80
N PRO A 4 11.99 -14.44 -13.84
CA PRO A 4 12.16 -15.49 -14.83
C PRO A 4 12.81 -16.75 -14.21
N ASN A 5 12.51 -17.92 -14.76
CA ASN A 5 13.09 -19.20 -14.33
C ASN A 5 13.96 -19.84 -15.42
N LYS A 6 14.13 -19.17 -16.56
CA LYS A 6 14.92 -19.59 -17.71
C LYS A 6 15.45 -18.36 -18.46
N LYS A 7 16.42 -18.57 -19.37
CA LYS A 7 16.82 -17.56 -20.33
C LYS A 7 15.80 -17.52 -21.49
N TYR A 8 15.41 -16.32 -21.92
CA TYR A 8 14.48 -16.11 -23.03
C TYR A 8 15.24 -15.83 -24.33
N ILE A 9 14.82 -16.45 -25.44
CA ILE A 9 15.43 -16.31 -26.75
C ILE A 9 14.99 -15.01 -27.43
N ASN A 10 13.72 -14.59 -27.19
CA ASN A 10 13.15 -13.39 -27.77
C ASN A 10 12.25 -12.66 -26.78
N LEU A 11 11.98 -11.38 -27.08
CA LEU A 11 11.16 -10.50 -26.23
C LEU A 11 9.71 -10.98 -26.13
N GLU A 12 9.14 -11.52 -27.21
CA GLU A 12 7.73 -11.92 -27.25
C GLU A 12 7.43 -13.03 -26.24
N SER A 13 8.27 -14.05 -26.17
CA SER A 13 8.09 -15.13 -25.18
C SER A 13 8.29 -14.65 -23.74
N PHE A 14 9.25 -13.72 -23.51
CA PHE A 14 9.42 -13.08 -22.20
C PHE A 14 8.18 -12.26 -21.81
N TYR A 15 7.67 -11.44 -22.74
CA TYR A 15 6.50 -10.59 -22.54
C TYR A 15 5.25 -11.43 -22.17
N ASN A 16 4.98 -12.49 -22.93
CA ASN A 16 3.83 -13.35 -22.69
C ASN A 16 3.92 -14.05 -21.33
N ASP A 17 5.09 -14.58 -20.98
CA ASP A 17 5.30 -15.22 -19.68
C ASP A 17 5.26 -14.19 -18.52
N TYR A 18 5.74 -12.97 -18.72
CA TYR A 18 5.63 -11.89 -17.73
C TYR A 18 4.18 -11.58 -17.41
N PHE A 19 3.32 -11.36 -18.43
CA PHE A 19 1.90 -11.09 -18.25
C PHE A 19 1.16 -12.25 -17.60
N LYS A 20 1.48 -13.47 -17.99
CA LYS A 20 0.92 -14.67 -17.34
C LYS A 20 1.24 -14.70 -15.85
N ASN A 21 2.49 -14.48 -15.48
CA ASN A 21 2.90 -14.48 -14.06
C ASN A 21 2.31 -13.29 -13.27
N LEU A 22 2.19 -12.12 -13.90
CA LEU A 22 1.54 -10.95 -13.32
C LEU A 22 0.08 -11.26 -12.94
N ASN A 23 -0.69 -11.82 -13.86
CA ASN A 23 -2.10 -12.17 -13.65
C ASN A 23 -2.26 -13.27 -12.59
N LEU A 24 -1.46 -14.32 -12.65
CA LEU A 24 -1.51 -15.41 -11.67
C LEU A 24 -1.22 -14.90 -10.26
N SER A 25 -0.20 -14.04 -10.11
CA SER A 25 0.16 -13.47 -8.81
C SER A 25 -0.93 -12.54 -8.26
N LEU A 26 -1.56 -11.73 -9.10
CA LEU A 26 -2.67 -10.88 -8.67
C LEU A 26 -3.89 -11.70 -8.27
N SER A 27 -4.18 -12.78 -8.99
CA SER A 27 -5.32 -13.66 -8.70
C SER A 27 -5.16 -14.45 -7.39
N SER A 28 -3.94 -14.54 -6.84
CA SER A 28 -3.66 -15.27 -5.60
C SER A 28 -3.96 -14.49 -4.32
N ILE A 29 -4.30 -13.21 -4.42
CA ILE A 29 -4.55 -12.37 -3.24
C ILE A 29 -5.71 -12.87 -2.38
N ASN A 30 -5.60 -12.65 -1.08
CA ASN A 30 -6.67 -12.95 -0.13
C ASN A 30 -7.79 -11.90 -0.22
N LEU A 31 -8.85 -12.20 -0.97
CA LEU A 31 -10.01 -11.32 -1.13
C LEU A 31 -10.73 -10.99 0.18
N SER A 32 -10.68 -11.89 1.19
CA SER A 32 -11.25 -11.58 2.51
C SER A 32 -10.49 -10.44 3.19
N ASN A 33 -9.16 -10.45 3.10
CA ASN A 33 -8.35 -9.37 3.63
C ASN A 33 -8.55 -8.06 2.84
N LEU A 34 -8.67 -8.13 1.51
CA LEU A 34 -8.99 -6.95 0.69
C LEU A 34 -10.35 -6.35 1.10
N LYS A 35 -11.38 -7.18 1.32
CA LYS A 35 -12.69 -6.71 1.82
C LYS A 35 -12.58 -6.03 3.19
N LYS A 36 -11.75 -6.56 4.11
CA LYS A 36 -11.50 -5.91 5.41
C LYS A 36 -10.85 -4.53 5.25
N ILE A 37 -9.87 -4.41 4.36
CA ILE A 37 -9.21 -3.12 4.07
C ILE A 37 -10.21 -2.12 3.52
N ILE A 38 -11.01 -2.49 2.53
CA ILE A 38 -12.07 -1.64 1.96
C ILE A 38 -13.03 -1.16 3.07
N LYS A 39 -13.44 -2.05 3.99
CA LYS A 39 -14.32 -1.67 5.11
C LYS A 39 -13.66 -0.64 6.02
N ILE A 40 -12.41 -0.87 6.44
CA ILE A 40 -11.66 0.04 7.32
C ILE A 40 -11.49 1.41 6.67
N LEU A 41 -11.07 1.45 5.40
CA LEU A 41 -10.86 2.71 4.69
C LEU A 41 -12.18 3.46 4.49
N ASN A 42 -13.26 2.76 4.16
CA ASN A 42 -14.58 3.37 4.09
C ASN A 42 -14.98 4.02 5.43
N GLU A 43 -14.75 3.34 6.56
CA GLU A 43 -15.06 3.85 7.89
C GLU A 43 -14.27 5.12 8.23
N ILE A 44 -12.95 5.11 8.05
CA ILE A 44 -12.12 6.28 8.40
C ILE A 44 -12.37 7.48 7.48
N TYR A 45 -12.69 7.25 6.20
CA TYR A 45 -12.97 8.33 5.25
C TYR A 45 -14.37 8.91 5.39
N THR A 46 -15.31 8.18 5.97
CA THR A 46 -16.67 8.66 6.24
C THR A 46 -16.75 9.39 7.58
N ASN A 47 -16.03 8.92 8.59
CA ASN A 47 -16.15 9.44 9.96
C ASN A 47 -15.25 10.63 10.27
N ASP A 48 -14.26 10.94 9.41
CA ASP A 48 -13.33 12.07 9.53
C ASP A 48 -12.57 12.15 10.87
N LYS A 49 -12.47 11.02 11.58
CA LYS A 49 -11.84 10.97 12.91
C LYS A 49 -10.40 10.46 12.89
N ASN A 50 -10.08 9.59 11.94
CA ASN A 50 -8.79 8.94 11.84
C ASN A 50 -8.21 9.10 10.44
N LYS A 51 -6.90 8.97 10.32
CA LYS A 51 -6.20 9.09 9.05
C LYS A 51 -5.56 7.77 8.63
N LEU A 52 -5.27 7.69 7.36
CA LEU A 52 -4.40 6.68 6.79
C LEU A 52 -2.99 7.25 6.65
N ILE A 53 -2.01 6.52 7.14
CA ILE A 53 -0.59 6.84 6.99
C ILE A 53 0.03 5.74 6.15
N VAL A 54 0.79 6.12 5.12
CA VAL A 54 1.39 5.16 4.17
C VAL A 54 2.90 5.35 4.13
N CYS A 55 3.66 4.26 4.04
CA CYS A 55 5.09 4.31 3.84
C CYS A 55 5.65 3.10 3.09
N GLY A 56 6.80 3.29 2.47
CA GLY A 56 7.56 2.28 1.73
C GLY A 56 8.96 2.79 1.40
N ASN A 57 9.81 1.93 0.89
CA ASN A 57 11.17 2.28 0.43
C ASN A 57 11.28 2.17 -1.09
N GLY A 58 12.16 2.96 -1.73
CA GLY A 58 12.43 2.85 -3.16
C GLY A 58 11.17 2.94 -4.04
N GLY A 59 10.92 1.96 -4.90
CA GLY A 59 9.69 1.89 -5.70
C GLY A 59 8.41 1.89 -4.85
N SER A 60 8.43 1.23 -3.70
CA SER A 60 7.32 1.26 -2.75
C SER A 60 7.11 2.63 -2.09
N ALA A 61 8.12 3.52 -2.04
CA ALA A 61 7.94 4.92 -1.64
C ALA A 61 7.13 5.68 -2.68
N ALA A 62 7.44 5.52 -3.97
CA ALA A 62 6.65 6.10 -5.05
C ALA A 62 5.20 5.60 -5.03
N LEU A 63 4.98 4.31 -4.75
CA LEU A 63 3.64 3.75 -4.57
C LEU A 63 2.91 4.35 -3.36
N SER A 64 3.63 4.70 -2.29
CA SER A 64 3.04 5.36 -1.11
C SER A 64 2.54 6.76 -1.43
N ASP A 65 3.31 7.54 -2.19
CA ASP A 65 2.89 8.87 -2.67
C ASP A 65 1.72 8.78 -3.66
N HIS A 66 1.77 7.81 -4.58
CA HIS A 66 0.68 7.57 -5.53
C HIS A 66 -0.62 7.20 -4.78
N PHE A 67 -0.53 6.32 -3.78
CA PHE A 67 -1.68 5.96 -2.93
C PHE A 67 -2.28 7.19 -2.26
N ALA A 68 -1.45 8.03 -1.66
CA ALA A 68 -1.93 9.26 -0.99
C ALA A 68 -2.59 10.22 -1.98
N CYS A 69 -2.00 10.41 -3.16
CA CYS A 69 -2.54 11.24 -4.22
C CYS A 69 -3.92 10.76 -4.68
N ASP A 70 -4.04 9.48 -5.05
CA ASP A 70 -5.27 8.89 -5.56
C ASP A 70 -6.41 8.95 -4.54
N HIS A 71 -6.13 8.59 -3.31
CA HIS A 71 -7.15 8.58 -2.27
C HIS A 71 -7.62 9.99 -1.94
N GLN A 72 -6.71 10.96 -1.82
CA GLN A 72 -7.09 12.34 -1.55
C GLN A 72 -7.85 12.97 -2.72
N LYS A 73 -7.37 12.81 -3.97
CA LYS A 73 -8.00 13.40 -5.14
C LYS A 73 -9.28 12.67 -5.54
N ILE A 74 -9.16 11.38 -5.90
CA ILE A 74 -10.23 10.61 -6.53
C ILE A 74 -11.44 10.44 -5.60
N LEU A 75 -11.20 10.21 -4.32
CA LEU A 75 -12.27 9.98 -3.36
C LEU A 75 -12.89 11.29 -2.87
N TYR A 76 -12.10 12.35 -2.69
CA TYR A 76 -12.63 13.67 -2.32
C TYR A 76 -13.58 14.22 -3.36
N GLU A 77 -13.32 14.01 -4.66
CA GLU A 77 -14.20 14.41 -5.76
C GLU A 77 -15.63 13.86 -5.63
N THR A 78 -15.82 12.75 -4.95
CA THR A 78 -17.15 12.15 -4.73
C THR A 78 -18.03 12.97 -3.78
N LYS A 79 -17.46 13.88 -3.00
CA LYS A 79 -18.10 14.65 -1.92
C LYS A 79 -18.76 13.76 -0.83
N LYS A 80 -18.47 12.46 -0.84
CA LYS A 80 -18.98 11.47 0.14
C LYS A 80 -17.90 11.05 1.13
N PHE A 81 -16.65 11.21 0.74
CA PHE A 81 -15.48 10.89 1.54
C PHE A 81 -14.68 12.14 1.88
N LYS A 82 -14.05 12.12 3.03
CA LYS A 82 -13.06 13.10 3.48
C LYS A 82 -11.75 12.37 3.79
N PRO A 83 -11.06 11.88 2.77
CA PRO A 83 -9.85 11.09 2.98
C PRO A 83 -8.73 11.98 3.52
N PHE A 84 -8.21 11.64 4.69
CA PHE A 84 -6.98 12.22 5.21
C PHE A 84 -5.89 11.16 5.13
N VAL A 85 -5.07 11.26 4.09
CA VAL A 85 -3.99 10.32 3.80
C VAL A 85 -2.65 11.04 3.85
N VAL A 86 -1.71 10.49 4.62
CA VAL A 86 -0.36 11.05 4.78
C VAL A 86 0.65 10.01 4.29
N SER A 87 1.45 10.38 3.31
CA SER A 87 2.62 9.61 2.91
C SER A 87 3.84 10.08 3.70
N LEU A 88 4.50 9.17 4.42
CA LEU A 88 5.70 9.51 5.21
C LEU A 88 6.95 9.72 4.35
N VAL A 89 6.85 9.55 3.05
CA VAL A 89 7.96 9.77 2.11
C VAL A 89 7.83 11.09 1.35
N SER A 90 6.68 11.75 1.40
CA SER A 90 6.45 13.02 0.68
C SER A 90 7.29 14.17 1.23
N ASN A 91 7.62 14.18 2.52
CA ASN A 91 8.54 15.15 3.10
C ASN A 91 9.97 14.60 3.08
N PHE A 92 10.61 14.70 1.92
CA PHE A 92 11.98 14.22 1.72
C PHE A 92 12.97 14.85 2.70
N SER A 93 12.86 16.15 2.95
CA SER A 93 13.74 16.87 3.88
C SER A 93 13.65 16.32 5.30
N LEU A 94 12.44 16.04 5.80
CA LEU A 94 12.26 15.45 7.13
C LEU A 94 12.83 14.03 7.18
N GLY A 95 12.61 13.22 6.14
CA GLY A 95 13.16 11.87 6.05
C GLY A 95 14.69 11.85 6.09
N THR A 96 15.35 12.74 5.34
CA THR A 96 16.80 12.86 5.32
C THR A 96 17.36 13.40 6.65
N ALA A 97 16.71 14.39 7.28
CA ALA A 97 17.10 14.91 8.58
C ALA A 97 17.05 13.80 9.65
N ILE A 98 15.96 13.05 9.75
CA ILE A 98 15.87 11.93 10.70
C ILE A 98 16.93 10.85 10.39
N SER A 99 17.16 10.57 9.12
CA SER A 99 18.17 9.58 8.72
C SER A 99 19.58 9.99 9.14
N ASN A 100 19.93 11.29 9.04
CA ASN A 100 21.21 11.85 9.41
C ASN A 100 21.38 11.95 10.93
N ASP A 101 20.39 12.50 11.62
CA ASP A 101 20.51 12.87 13.04
C ASP A 101 20.18 11.72 13.99
N VAL A 102 19.38 10.76 13.55
CA VAL A 102 18.99 9.58 14.34
C VAL A 102 19.52 8.31 13.67
N ASN A 103 18.86 7.81 12.66
CA ASN A 103 19.27 6.72 11.76
C ASN A 103 18.17 6.42 10.73
N TYR A 104 18.54 5.74 9.63
CA TYR A 104 17.59 5.33 8.58
C TYR A 104 16.50 4.37 9.05
N ARG A 105 16.79 3.47 9.99
CA ARG A 105 15.81 2.50 10.52
C ARG A 105 14.69 3.14 11.34
N SER A 106 14.81 4.41 11.70
CA SER A 106 13.83 5.17 12.50
C SER A 106 13.00 6.15 11.67
N ILE A 107 13.29 6.34 10.37
CA ILE A 107 12.70 7.43 9.57
C ILE A 107 11.17 7.45 9.60
N PHE A 108 10.50 6.30 9.61
CA PHE A 108 9.05 6.23 9.67
C PHE A 108 8.54 6.29 11.11
N THR A 109 9.24 5.65 12.05
CA THR A 109 8.82 5.62 13.45
C THR A 109 8.86 7.01 14.09
N GLU A 110 9.89 7.82 13.81
CA GLU A 110 9.98 9.19 14.33
C GLU A 110 8.87 10.09 13.79
N GLN A 111 8.49 9.93 12.52
CA GLN A 111 7.37 10.66 11.96
C GLN A 111 6.03 10.17 12.56
N LEU A 112 5.84 8.86 12.74
CA LEU A 112 4.64 8.31 13.37
C LEU A 112 4.43 8.85 14.79
N LYS A 113 5.49 9.00 15.59
CA LYS A 113 5.42 9.57 16.94
C LYS A 113 4.81 10.98 16.96
N GLN A 114 5.05 11.75 15.91
CA GLN A 114 4.62 13.15 15.84
C GLN A 114 3.17 13.29 15.39
N ILE A 115 2.72 12.44 14.45
CA ILE A 115 1.47 12.70 13.74
C ILE A 115 0.37 11.67 14.01
N SER A 116 0.67 10.50 14.54
CA SER A 116 -0.32 9.44 14.66
C SER A 116 -1.05 9.42 15.99
N LYS A 117 -2.23 8.82 16.00
CA LYS A 117 -3.03 8.57 17.20
C LYS A 117 -3.67 7.18 17.17
N ASN A 118 -4.25 6.77 18.29
CA ASN A 118 -4.99 5.51 18.39
C ASN A 118 -6.07 5.40 17.31
N LYS A 119 -6.20 4.22 16.72
CA LYS A 119 -7.12 3.85 15.63
C LYS A 119 -6.80 4.48 14.27
N ASP A 120 -5.73 5.27 14.14
CA ASP A 120 -5.21 5.58 12.81
C ASP A 120 -4.78 4.29 12.10
N VAL A 121 -4.75 4.32 10.79
CA VAL A 121 -4.34 3.19 9.96
C VAL A 121 -2.91 3.42 9.46
N LEU A 122 -2.03 2.44 9.64
CA LEU A 122 -0.73 2.40 8.99
C LEU A 122 -0.75 1.35 7.88
N LEU A 123 -0.54 1.76 6.65
CA LEU A 123 -0.26 0.89 5.52
C LEU A 123 1.23 0.94 5.20
N VAL A 124 1.90 -0.21 5.23
CA VAL A 124 3.27 -0.33 4.75
C VAL A 124 3.28 -1.10 3.43
N ILE A 125 4.07 -0.62 2.47
CA ILE A 125 4.32 -1.28 1.19
C ILE A 125 5.78 -1.73 1.17
N SER A 126 6.02 -3.04 1.12
CA SER A 126 7.37 -3.59 1.15
C SER A 126 7.42 -4.96 0.51
N SER A 127 8.03 -5.07 -0.66
CA SER A 127 8.13 -6.34 -1.38
C SER A 127 8.77 -7.45 -0.52
N SER A 128 9.88 -7.18 0.15
CA SER A 128 10.55 -8.18 1.03
C SER A 128 9.88 -8.34 2.39
N GLY A 129 9.20 -7.31 2.90
CA GLY A 129 8.64 -7.27 4.24
C GLY A 129 9.68 -7.31 5.39
N ASN A 130 10.97 -7.15 5.09
CA ASN A 130 12.07 -7.30 6.05
C ASN A 130 12.86 -6.01 6.33
N SER A 131 12.60 -4.91 5.61
CA SER A 131 13.30 -3.64 5.84
C SER A 131 13.09 -3.16 7.28
N GLU A 132 14.18 -2.85 8.00
CA GLU A 132 14.13 -2.53 9.44
C GLU A 132 13.20 -1.35 9.75
N ASN A 133 13.24 -0.27 8.95
CA ASN A 133 12.36 0.88 9.13
C ASN A 133 10.88 0.55 8.98
N ILE A 134 10.53 -0.37 8.07
CA ILE A 134 9.16 -0.88 7.88
C ILE A 134 8.72 -1.73 9.08
N VAL A 135 9.59 -2.64 9.51
CA VAL A 135 9.31 -3.52 10.67
C VAL A 135 9.16 -2.70 11.95
N ASN A 136 10.04 -1.71 12.17
CA ASN A 136 9.98 -0.82 13.32
C ASN A 136 8.70 0.03 13.32
N ALA A 137 8.30 0.56 12.17
CA ALA A 137 7.05 1.30 12.02
C ALA A 137 5.83 0.43 12.39
N LEU A 138 5.77 -0.81 11.91
CA LEU A 138 4.69 -1.75 12.25
C LEU A 138 4.66 -2.10 13.73
N LYS A 139 5.82 -2.41 14.33
CA LYS A 139 5.93 -2.72 15.77
C LYS A 139 5.44 -1.53 16.62
N TRP A 140 5.89 -0.32 16.28
CA TRP A 140 5.48 0.89 16.97
C TRP A 140 3.97 1.15 16.82
N ALA A 141 3.43 1.03 15.61
CA ALA A 141 2.01 1.24 15.33
C ALA A 141 1.12 0.22 16.08
N ASN A 142 1.52 -1.05 16.13
CA ASN A 142 0.80 -2.08 16.89
C ASN A 142 0.80 -1.77 18.40
N LYS A 143 1.94 -1.35 18.97
CA LYS A 143 2.06 -0.95 20.38
C LYS A 143 1.15 0.24 20.70
N ASN A 144 0.99 1.18 19.76
CA ASN A 144 0.17 2.38 19.91
C ASN A 144 -1.29 2.20 19.41
N LYS A 145 -1.76 0.95 19.31
CA LYS A 145 -3.15 0.59 19.01
C LYS A 145 -3.65 1.13 17.66
N MET A 146 -2.77 1.32 16.70
CA MET A 146 -3.13 1.59 15.32
C MET A 146 -3.62 0.31 14.62
N ILE A 147 -4.32 0.47 13.51
CA ILE A 147 -4.67 -0.62 12.61
C ILE A 147 -3.51 -0.74 11.59
N THR A 148 -2.87 -1.90 11.52
CA THR A 148 -1.72 -2.11 10.65
C THR A 148 -2.08 -2.97 9.45
N ILE A 149 -1.69 -2.51 8.27
CA ILE A 149 -1.87 -3.18 6.97
C ILE A 149 -0.50 -3.29 6.32
N SER A 150 -0.20 -4.42 5.69
CA SER A 150 1.02 -4.58 4.88
C SER A 150 0.70 -5.13 3.50
N PHE A 151 1.37 -4.59 2.47
CA PHE A 151 1.45 -5.17 1.14
C PHE A 151 2.85 -5.78 0.99
N THR A 152 2.90 -7.07 0.66
CA THR A 152 4.16 -7.83 0.63
C THR A 152 4.26 -8.74 -0.59
N GLY A 153 5.46 -9.18 -0.89
CA GLY A 153 5.80 -10.19 -1.89
C GLY A 153 6.84 -11.16 -1.34
N PHE A 154 7.56 -11.90 -2.18
CA PHE A 154 8.53 -12.93 -1.82
C PHE A 154 7.95 -13.92 -0.79
N ASP A 155 8.57 -14.02 0.38
CA ASP A 155 8.06 -14.79 1.55
C ASP A 155 7.18 -13.95 2.49
N GLY A 156 7.12 -12.64 2.24
CA GLY A 156 6.36 -11.67 3.03
C GLY A 156 7.09 -11.17 4.27
N GLY A 157 8.19 -11.79 4.64
CA GLY A 157 9.05 -11.37 5.74
C GLY A 157 8.34 -11.21 7.09
N ILE A 158 8.92 -10.35 7.93
CA ILE A 158 8.38 -10.01 9.25
C ILE A 158 7.08 -9.21 9.12
N ALA A 159 6.99 -8.31 8.12
CA ALA A 159 5.82 -7.47 7.93
C ALA A 159 4.52 -8.26 7.74
N LYS A 160 4.56 -9.36 6.96
CA LYS A 160 3.43 -10.28 6.77
C LYS A 160 2.96 -10.90 8.09
N LYS A 161 3.89 -11.19 8.99
CA LYS A 161 3.61 -11.88 10.26
C LYS A 161 3.02 -10.95 11.33
N ILE A 162 3.45 -9.67 11.36
CA ILE A 162 3.11 -8.76 12.45
C ILE A 162 2.02 -7.75 12.11
N ALA A 163 1.74 -7.50 10.83
CA ALA A 163 0.62 -6.65 10.43
C ALA A 163 -0.72 -7.35 10.75
N LYS A 164 -1.72 -6.58 11.20
CA LYS A 164 -3.06 -7.11 11.47
C LYS A 164 -3.76 -7.63 10.22
N ILE A 165 -3.50 -7.01 9.08
CA ILE A 165 -4.02 -7.42 7.77
C ILE A 165 -2.88 -7.38 6.77
N ASN A 166 -2.73 -8.45 5.99
CA ASN A 166 -1.72 -8.52 4.93
C ASN A 166 -2.38 -8.82 3.59
N LEU A 167 -1.95 -8.12 2.53
CA LEU A 167 -2.14 -8.52 1.14
C LEU A 167 -0.78 -8.97 0.61
N HIS A 168 -0.71 -10.22 0.22
CA HIS A 168 0.52 -10.85 -0.22
C HIS A 168 0.44 -11.19 -1.70
N ILE A 169 1.45 -10.81 -2.45
CA ILE A 169 1.64 -11.16 -3.85
C ILE A 169 2.61 -12.34 -3.93
N GLU A 170 2.13 -13.49 -4.33
CA GLU A 170 2.94 -14.71 -4.47
C GLU A 170 3.84 -14.64 -5.71
N SER A 171 4.96 -13.93 -5.58
CA SER A 171 5.98 -13.79 -6.62
C SER A 171 7.36 -13.60 -6.00
N GLU A 172 8.40 -14.05 -6.73
CA GLU A 172 9.81 -13.81 -6.43
C GLU A 172 10.45 -12.79 -7.39
N ASN A 173 9.63 -11.93 -8.02
CA ASN A 173 10.05 -10.91 -8.96
C ASN A 173 9.58 -9.53 -8.50
N TYR A 174 10.51 -8.61 -8.26
CA TYR A 174 10.21 -7.24 -7.82
C TYR A 174 9.23 -6.52 -8.75
N GLY A 175 9.46 -6.56 -10.07
CA GLY A 175 8.60 -5.86 -11.03
C GLY A 175 7.16 -6.38 -11.01
N ILE A 176 6.95 -7.70 -10.89
CA ILE A 176 5.63 -8.31 -10.77
C ILE A 176 4.97 -7.92 -9.44
N ILE A 177 5.72 -7.95 -8.33
CA ILE A 177 5.21 -7.58 -7.02
C ILE A 177 4.77 -6.11 -7.00
N GLU A 178 5.64 -5.20 -7.46
CA GLU A 178 5.37 -3.76 -7.47
C GLU A 178 4.22 -3.39 -8.40
N ALA A 179 4.15 -3.99 -9.60
CA ALA A 179 3.04 -3.79 -10.53
C ALA A 179 1.70 -4.26 -9.93
N ASN A 180 1.71 -5.36 -9.18
CA ASN A 180 0.52 -5.86 -8.50
C ASN A 180 0.17 -5.02 -7.26
N HIS A 181 1.15 -4.49 -6.52
CA HIS A 181 0.88 -3.50 -5.46
C HIS A 181 0.22 -2.25 -6.04
N GLN A 182 0.69 -1.74 -7.20
CA GLN A 182 0.05 -0.63 -7.90
C GLN A 182 -1.39 -0.97 -8.32
N SER A 183 -1.60 -2.17 -8.86
CA SER A 183 -2.94 -2.64 -9.23
C SER A 183 -3.89 -2.69 -8.02
N LEU A 184 -3.41 -3.13 -6.86
CA LEU A 184 -4.20 -3.13 -5.61
C LEU A 184 -4.57 -1.72 -5.17
N ILE A 185 -3.66 -0.75 -5.28
CA ILE A 185 -3.93 0.67 -4.99
C ILE A 185 -5.08 1.16 -5.85
N ASN A 186 -5.02 0.91 -7.16
CA ASN A 186 -6.07 1.32 -8.11
C ASN A 186 -7.40 0.60 -7.84
N ILE A 187 -7.38 -0.70 -7.56
CA ILE A 187 -8.58 -1.46 -7.23
C ILE A 187 -9.27 -0.89 -5.99
N ILE A 188 -8.51 -0.56 -4.95
CA ILE A 188 -9.04 -0.03 -3.70
C ILE A 188 -9.67 1.35 -3.92
N SER A 189 -8.96 2.28 -4.56
CA SER A 189 -9.45 3.65 -4.80
C SER A 189 -10.67 3.66 -5.71
N GLN A 190 -10.63 2.93 -6.83
CA GLN A 190 -11.74 2.86 -7.78
C GLN A 190 -12.97 2.16 -7.20
N TYR A 191 -12.78 1.07 -6.46
CA TYR A 191 -13.91 0.37 -5.84
C TYR A 191 -14.59 1.21 -4.76
N LEU A 192 -13.83 1.94 -3.92
CA LEU A 192 -14.39 2.88 -2.97
C LEU A 192 -15.18 4.00 -3.68
N LYS A 193 -14.63 4.57 -4.75
CA LYS A 193 -15.33 5.57 -5.59
C LYS A 193 -16.62 5.00 -6.15
N LEU A 194 -16.59 3.79 -6.71
CA LEU A 194 -17.73 3.14 -7.33
C LEU A 194 -18.90 2.94 -6.35
N ARG A 195 -18.62 2.61 -5.09
CA ARG A 195 -19.64 2.35 -4.06
C ARG A 195 -20.55 3.53 -3.75
N VAL A 196 -20.12 4.74 -4.01
CA VAL A 196 -20.86 5.97 -3.67
C VAL A 196 -21.46 6.68 -4.87
N LEU A 197 -21.21 6.17 -6.07
CA LEU A 197 -21.74 6.72 -7.32
C LEU A 197 -23.01 6.01 -7.78
N SER A 198 -23.93 6.79 -8.32
CA SER A 198 -25.10 6.23 -9.02
C SER A 198 -24.73 5.73 -10.42
N ASN A 199 -25.51 4.83 -11.00
CA ASN A 199 -25.34 4.33 -12.37
C ASN A 199 -25.29 5.47 -13.41
N LYS A 200 -26.05 6.56 -13.18
CA LYS A 200 -26.05 7.76 -14.05
C LYS A 200 -24.70 8.48 -13.99
N GLN A 201 -24.11 8.57 -12.80
CA GLN A 201 -22.79 9.21 -12.62
C GLN A 201 -21.68 8.35 -13.23
N ILE A 202 -21.69 7.03 -13.01
CA ILE A 202 -20.70 6.10 -13.55
C ILE A 202 -20.57 6.21 -15.06
N LYS A 203 -21.69 6.34 -15.78
CA LYS A 203 -21.70 6.48 -17.24
C LYS A 203 -21.11 7.79 -17.76
N LYS A 204 -20.94 8.83 -16.90
CA LYS A 204 -20.51 10.18 -17.28
C LYS A 204 -19.07 10.50 -16.92
N ILE A 205 -18.45 9.73 -16.04
CA ILE A 205 -17.10 10.00 -15.53
C ILE A 205 -16.08 9.03 -16.11
N LYS A 206 -14.83 9.50 -16.17
CA LYS A 206 -13.66 8.62 -16.37
C LYS A 206 -13.19 8.11 -15.01
N PHE A 207 -12.75 6.88 -14.99
CA PHE A 207 -12.11 6.28 -13.81
C PHE A 207 -10.62 6.41 -13.89
#